data_597e179f0efb3bdf3efa1f892727e166
#
_entry.id   597e179f0efb3bdf3efa1f892727e166
#
_cell.length_a   1.000
_cell.length_b   1.000
_cell.length_c   1.000
_cell.angle_alpha   90.00
_cell.angle_beta   90.00
_cell.angle_gamma   90.00
#
_symmetry.space_group_name_H-M   'P 1'
#
loop_
_entity.id
_entity.type
_entity.pdbx_description
1 polymer ?
#
loop_
_entity_poly.entity_id
_entity_poly.type
_entity_poly.pdbx_seq_one_letter_code
_entity_poly.pdbx_strand_id
1 'polypeptide(L)'
;MNNIELSSLSDEELSSLNLDSKIFGVIGVCGIVGNLVARILMDRGFTVIGTDMSKKEDCRFKSSFDGYNIEIYYGSHPEEFFEKIDYIIPPPSLPKTAKVFDIIHEKNIPILNLGDIFKLFAPDKEVICITGTNGKTTSTTLLKHVAYYAGLKPTEHNLKGMQGNNEFIPSLQSRLNGDVAILETGTDGTPGGLNSIITLTKPSSGILTNITPDHLSDDSDLLDYAKVKGELVEGLKGKQLIVNSDDPTIMGLIKELSYVGDLITFGLDEKPAKLGYKPCWCGRKIEIEEIISGVGKYDCSCGIKYEKPDYIATNISLKDKQFTVSGPDGEYTIKMAIEGLHNVYNCLGVIVAAREFLGLSYDIIQEAISTFKGVPGRMEIMGFVDEKTIMVDYAHNPAGVETVLRELKKIYGDFTVVITVSSESGHKGDVEILNDALKYAKFIVPASYSSRKVADEFIEDNPNLTENIVLTDQIPEEFRKRTLGATKEEVYEGIKTGLNTDVNTIVAIGEAAIKFKSVINDFKR
;
A
#
# COMPACT_ATOMS: atom_id res chain seq x y z
N MET A 1 44.68 11.76 -7.76
CA MET A 1 44.11 13.02 -7.26
C MET A 1 42.69 13.13 -7.73
N ASN A 2 41.86 13.45 -6.79
CA ASN A 2 40.45 13.80 -6.87
C ASN A 2 39.47 12.65 -7.12
N ASN A 3 39.12 11.99 -6.04
CA ASN A 3 37.85 11.30 -5.90
C ASN A 3 36.73 12.33 -6.06
N ILE A 4 36.10 12.38 -7.23
CA ILE A 4 34.86 13.13 -7.45
C ILE A 4 33.70 12.17 -7.13
N GLU A 5 33.74 11.54 -5.98
CA GLU A 5 32.51 11.09 -5.31
C GLU A 5 31.98 12.33 -4.60
N LEU A 6 30.95 12.96 -5.16
CA LEU A 6 30.12 13.95 -4.45
C LEU A 6 29.31 13.24 -3.32
N SER A 7 29.93 12.26 -2.68
CA SER A 7 29.30 11.43 -1.65
C SER A 7 29.08 12.14 -0.32
N SER A 8 29.38 13.43 -0.22
CA SER A 8 29.11 14.24 0.99
C SER A 8 29.38 15.73 0.76
N LEU A 9 28.84 16.32 -0.29
CA LEU A 9 28.77 17.76 -0.32
C LEU A 9 27.95 18.22 0.89
N SER A 10 28.47 19.20 1.63
CA SER A 10 27.70 19.90 2.65
C SER A 10 26.49 20.58 1.98
N ASP A 11 25.45 20.88 2.75
CA ASP A 11 24.26 21.57 2.23
C ASP A 11 24.63 22.94 1.61
N GLU A 12 25.70 23.59 2.09
CA GLU A 12 26.25 24.82 1.54
C GLU A 12 26.91 24.61 0.18
N GLU A 13 27.70 23.55 0.03
CA GLU A 13 28.34 23.21 -1.25
C GLU A 13 27.31 22.83 -2.31
N LEU A 14 26.31 21.99 -1.96
CA LEU A 14 25.20 21.65 -2.86
C LEU A 14 24.40 22.89 -3.29
N SER A 15 24.11 23.80 -2.35
CA SER A 15 23.39 25.04 -2.63
C SER A 15 24.19 26.02 -3.51
N SER A 16 25.51 25.90 -3.50
CA SER A 16 26.43 26.73 -4.31
C SER A 16 26.61 26.23 -5.74
N LEU A 17 26.14 25.01 -6.05
CA LEU A 17 26.20 24.46 -7.41
C LEU A 17 25.37 25.34 -8.35
N ASN A 18 26.01 25.91 -9.37
CA ASN A 18 25.30 26.56 -10.46
C ASN A 18 24.79 25.48 -11.42
N LEU A 19 23.52 25.06 -11.21
CA LEU A 19 22.86 24.03 -12.01
C LEU A 19 22.12 24.59 -13.22
N ASP A 20 22.03 25.91 -13.37
CA ASP A 20 21.36 26.57 -14.49
C ASP A 20 22.01 26.17 -15.81
N SER A 21 21.19 25.81 -16.77
CA SER A 21 21.61 25.34 -18.11
C SER A 21 22.45 24.06 -18.15
N LYS A 22 22.51 23.30 -17.03
CA LYS A 22 23.21 22.03 -16.97
C LYS A 22 22.37 20.87 -17.52
N ILE A 23 23.04 19.91 -18.14
CA ILE A 23 22.44 18.70 -18.69
C ILE A 23 22.73 17.54 -17.73
N PHE A 24 21.68 16.87 -17.28
CA PHE A 24 21.76 15.76 -16.35
C PHE A 24 21.65 14.43 -17.10
N GLY A 25 22.64 13.56 -16.94
CA GLY A 25 22.61 12.17 -17.38
C GLY A 25 22.02 11.27 -16.30
N VAL A 26 20.99 10.50 -16.60
CA VAL A 26 20.40 9.55 -15.67
C VAL A 26 20.57 8.13 -16.19
N ILE A 27 21.24 7.28 -15.40
CA ILE A 27 21.39 5.85 -15.70
C ILE A 27 20.22 5.07 -15.11
N GLY A 28 19.74 4.05 -15.84
CA GLY A 28 18.68 3.17 -15.37
C GLY A 28 17.28 3.81 -15.41
N VAL A 29 17.01 4.63 -16.44
CA VAL A 29 15.71 5.33 -16.60
C VAL A 29 14.52 4.39 -16.81
N CYS A 30 14.75 3.13 -17.16
CA CYS A 30 13.70 2.11 -17.27
C CYS A 30 13.35 1.48 -15.90
N GLY A 31 14.17 1.72 -14.87
CA GLY A 31 13.92 1.34 -13.48
C GLY A 31 13.16 2.41 -12.70
N ILE A 32 12.71 2.06 -11.47
CA ILE A 32 11.91 2.93 -10.60
C ILE A 32 12.65 4.23 -10.28
N VAL A 33 13.83 4.13 -9.70
CA VAL A 33 14.59 5.29 -9.20
C VAL A 33 15.02 6.21 -10.34
N GLY A 34 15.66 5.67 -11.38
CA GLY A 34 16.10 6.45 -12.54
C GLY A 34 14.95 7.17 -13.24
N ASN A 35 13.81 6.51 -13.36
CA ASN A 35 12.60 7.11 -13.94
C ASN A 35 12.11 8.32 -13.13
N LEU A 36 11.92 8.14 -11.83
CA LEU A 36 11.41 9.19 -10.97
C LEU A 36 12.40 10.36 -10.82
N VAL A 37 13.71 10.07 -10.73
CA VAL A 37 14.77 11.10 -10.68
C VAL A 37 14.78 11.91 -11.97
N ALA A 38 14.73 11.27 -13.14
CA ALA A 38 14.67 11.99 -14.42
C ALA A 38 13.46 12.93 -14.48
N ARG A 39 12.30 12.49 -14.03
CA ARG A 39 11.08 13.32 -14.00
C ARG A 39 11.17 14.46 -13.01
N ILE A 40 11.73 14.24 -11.81
CA ILE A 40 11.96 15.31 -10.82
C ILE A 40 12.82 16.43 -11.42
N LEU A 41 13.88 16.08 -12.13
CA LEU A 41 14.75 17.04 -12.80
C LEU A 41 14.00 17.82 -13.90
N MET A 42 13.26 17.11 -14.75
CA MET A 42 12.46 17.72 -15.82
C MET A 42 11.32 18.60 -15.26
N ASP A 43 10.68 18.19 -14.17
CA ASP A 43 9.66 18.98 -13.47
C ASP A 43 10.23 20.31 -12.93
N ARG A 44 11.54 20.35 -12.66
CA ARG A 44 12.29 21.57 -12.24
C ARG A 44 12.87 22.35 -13.42
N GLY A 45 12.58 21.95 -14.66
CA GLY A 45 13.01 22.64 -15.87
C GLY A 45 14.40 22.27 -16.38
N PHE A 46 15.05 21.25 -15.82
CA PHE A 46 16.36 20.80 -16.28
C PHE A 46 16.29 19.94 -17.53
N THR A 47 17.33 20.02 -18.35
CA THR A 47 17.51 19.11 -19.49
C THR A 47 18.05 17.77 -18.99
N VAL A 48 17.38 16.68 -19.38
CA VAL A 48 17.74 15.32 -18.98
C VAL A 48 17.99 14.45 -20.20
N ILE A 49 19.07 13.69 -20.18
CA ILE A 49 19.35 12.61 -21.11
C ILE A 49 19.40 11.31 -20.31
N GLY A 50 18.63 10.31 -20.74
CA GLY A 50 18.54 9.02 -20.08
C GLY A 50 19.35 7.93 -20.78
N THR A 51 19.77 6.92 -20.03
CA THR A 51 20.33 5.70 -20.61
C THR A 51 19.95 4.46 -19.80
N ASP A 52 19.76 3.33 -20.47
CA ASP A 52 19.42 2.06 -19.85
C ASP A 52 19.93 0.87 -20.67
N MET A 53 20.30 -0.22 -20.00
CA MET A 53 20.68 -1.47 -20.66
C MET A 53 19.48 -2.23 -21.26
N SER A 54 18.26 -1.91 -20.82
CA SER A 54 17.03 -2.48 -21.39
C SER A 54 16.82 -1.99 -22.81
N LYS A 55 16.30 -2.86 -23.69
CA LYS A 55 15.82 -2.44 -25.00
C LYS A 55 14.58 -1.57 -24.86
N LYS A 56 14.27 -0.78 -25.88
CA LYS A 56 13.13 0.15 -25.90
C LYS A 56 11.78 -0.54 -25.66
N GLU A 57 11.60 -1.73 -26.18
CA GLU A 57 10.42 -2.58 -26.01
C GLU A 57 10.28 -3.13 -24.59
N ASP A 58 11.41 -3.37 -23.90
CA ASP A 58 11.49 -3.94 -22.56
C ASP A 58 11.47 -2.85 -21.45
N CYS A 59 11.48 -1.57 -21.81
CA CYS A 59 11.48 -0.47 -20.86
C CYS A 59 10.11 -0.33 -20.18
N ARG A 60 9.97 -0.94 -19.02
CA ARG A 60 8.71 -1.14 -18.28
C ARG A 60 7.93 0.14 -18.03
N PHE A 61 8.63 1.22 -17.71
CA PHE A 61 8.00 2.48 -17.29
C PHE A 61 8.09 3.57 -18.35
N LYS A 62 8.33 3.21 -19.59
CA LYS A 62 8.47 4.18 -20.71
C LYS A 62 7.29 5.15 -20.82
N SER A 63 6.05 4.69 -20.61
CA SER A 63 4.85 5.53 -20.71
C SER A 63 4.75 6.60 -19.61
N SER A 64 5.54 6.53 -18.53
CA SER A 64 5.57 7.60 -17.53
C SER A 64 6.33 8.85 -18.00
N PHE A 65 7.05 8.76 -19.13
CA PHE A 65 7.69 9.89 -19.80
C PHE A 65 6.80 10.56 -20.85
N ASP A 66 5.57 10.06 -21.05
CA ASP A 66 4.64 10.69 -22.00
C ASP A 66 4.39 12.15 -21.55
N GLY A 67 4.64 13.09 -22.47
CA GLY A 67 4.58 14.53 -22.20
C GLY A 67 5.90 15.19 -21.76
N TYR A 68 6.96 14.41 -21.51
CA TYR A 68 8.30 14.94 -21.25
C TYR A 68 9.16 14.91 -22.51
N ASN A 69 10.03 15.92 -22.67
CA ASN A 69 11.03 15.96 -23.72
C ASN A 69 12.34 15.35 -23.19
N ILE A 70 12.54 14.05 -23.39
CA ILE A 70 13.73 13.32 -22.93
C ILE A 70 14.33 12.49 -24.07
N GLU A 71 15.64 12.63 -24.28
CA GLU A 71 16.44 11.74 -25.13
C GLU A 71 16.85 10.52 -24.30
N ILE A 72 16.63 9.29 -24.82
CA ILE A 72 16.98 8.05 -24.11
C ILE A 72 17.77 7.11 -25.01
N TYR A 73 18.95 6.69 -24.55
CA TYR A 73 19.76 5.64 -25.15
C TYR A 73 19.39 4.29 -24.54
N TYR A 74 18.89 3.38 -25.37
CA TYR A 74 18.45 2.05 -24.96
C TYR A 74 19.46 0.96 -25.36
N GLY A 75 19.63 -0.04 -24.51
CA GLY A 75 20.45 -1.25 -24.76
C GLY A 75 21.94 -1.08 -24.54
N SER A 76 22.40 0.14 -24.26
CA SER A 76 23.81 0.43 -24.00
C SER A 76 23.99 1.81 -23.35
N HIS A 77 25.21 2.06 -22.86
CA HIS A 77 25.67 3.39 -22.44
C HIS A 77 26.70 3.90 -23.45
N PRO A 78 26.29 4.51 -24.60
CA PRO A 78 27.21 4.93 -25.66
C PRO A 78 28.08 6.11 -25.24
N GLU A 79 29.25 6.28 -25.86
CA GLU A 79 30.17 7.36 -25.56
C GLU A 79 29.54 8.75 -25.75
N GLU A 80 28.73 8.90 -26.79
CA GLU A 80 27.96 10.13 -27.11
C GLU A 80 27.10 10.58 -25.93
N PHE A 81 26.53 9.66 -25.12
CA PHE A 81 25.76 10.02 -23.94
C PHE A 81 26.63 10.78 -22.91
N PHE A 82 27.83 10.28 -22.64
CA PHE A 82 28.76 10.91 -21.67
C PHE A 82 29.34 12.24 -22.16
N GLU A 83 29.35 12.48 -23.47
CA GLU A 83 29.84 13.74 -24.05
C GLU A 83 28.83 14.88 -23.96
N LYS A 84 27.54 14.54 -23.81
CA LYS A 84 26.44 15.51 -23.77
C LYS A 84 26.07 16.02 -22.38
N ILE A 85 26.58 15.40 -21.32
CA ILE A 85 26.09 15.63 -19.94
C ILE A 85 27.11 16.36 -19.08
N ASP A 86 26.64 17.21 -18.17
CA ASP A 86 27.45 17.90 -17.15
C ASP A 86 27.51 17.14 -15.83
N TYR A 87 26.44 16.43 -15.44
CA TYR A 87 26.31 15.65 -14.22
C TYR A 87 25.71 14.29 -14.54
N ILE A 88 26.06 13.26 -13.73
CA ILE A 88 25.49 11.93 -13.90
C ILE A 88 24.88 11.41 -12.60
N ILE A 89 23.71 10.77 -12.70
CA ILE A 89 22.99 10.16 -11.58
C ILE A 89 22.84 8.66 -11.86
N PRO A 90 23.67 7.80 -11.23
CA PRO A 90 23.51 6.34 -11.28
C PRO A 90 22.45 5.89 -10.26
N PRO A 91 21.69 4.82 -10.52
CA PRO A 91 20.76 4.26 -9.54
C PRO A 91 21.52 3.59 -8.40
N PRO A 92 20.98 3.59 -7.14
CA PRO A 92 21.63 2.95 -5.99
C PRO A 92 21.93 1.46 -6.17
N SER A 93 21.16 0.77 -7.01
CA SER A 93 21.34 -0.65 -7.32
C SER A 93 22.52 -0.95 -8.25
N LEU A 94 23.14 0.06 -8.86
CA LEU A 94 24.27 -0.14 -9.76
C LEU A 94 25.54 -0.42 -8.95
N PRO A 95 26.18 -1.61 -9.13
CA PRO A 95 27.40 -1.93 -8.40
C PRO A 95 28.53 -0.94 -8.71
N LYS A 96 29.27 -0.48 -7.71
CA LYS A 96 30.43 0.43 -7.88
C LYS A 96 31.53 -0.14 -8.79
N THR A 97 31.54 -1.46 -8.99
CA THR A 97 32.45 -2.18 -9.90
C THR A 97 31.97 -2.25 -11.36
N ALA A 98 30.82 -1.64 -11.67
CA ALA A 98 30.30 -1.64 -13.02
C ALA A 98 31.20 -0.79 -13.94
N LYS A 99 31.52 -1.30 -15.13
CA LYS A 99 32.42 -0.65 -16.12
C LYS A 99 32.03 0.78 -16.49
N VAL A 100 30.78 1.14 -16.33
CA VAL A 100 30.30 2.50 -16.59
C VAL A 100 30.99 3.54 -15.68
N PHE A 101 31.39 3.15 -14.47
CA PHE A 101 32.14 4.06 -13.58
C PHE A 101 33.56 4.34 -14.08
N ASP A 102 34.20 3.40 -14.80
CA ASP A 102 35.51 3.64 -15.41
C ASP A 102 35.40 4.80 -16.44
N ILE A 103 34.36 4.81 -17.26
CA ILE A 103 34.11 5.88 -18.25
C ILE A 103 33.80 7.23 -17.56
N ILE A 104 32.96 7.20 -16.51
CA ILE A 104 32.61 8.39 -15.75
C ILE A 104 33.87 9.03 -15.15
N HIS A 105 34.76 8.22 -14.56
CA HIS A 105 36.02 8.68 -13.98
C HIS A 105 36.99 9.17 -15.03
N GLU A 106 37.14 8.46 -16.16
CA GLU A 106 38.02 8.87 -17.25
C GLU A 106 37.62 10.24 -17.84
N LYS A 107 36.30 10.47 -18.00
CA LYS A 107 35.76 11.72 -18.52
C LYS A 107 35.58 12.80 -17.43
N ASN A 108 35.92 12.50 -16.17
CA ASN A 108 35.77 13.41 -15.02
C ASN A 108 34.35 14.00 -14.87
N ILE A 109 33.28 13.19 -15.12
CA ILE A 109 31.90 13.64 -14.99
C ILE A 109 31.48 13.59 -13.51
N PRO A 110 31.01 14.72 -12.93
CA PRO A 110 30.56 14.76 -11.54
C PRO A 110 29.35 13.85 -11.31
N ILE A 111 29.40 13.04 -10.24
CA ILE A 111 28.33 12.14 -9.86
C ILE A 111 27.46 12.80 -8.78
N LEU A 112 26.17 12.84 -9.00
CA LEU A 112 25.16 13.13 -7.97
C LEU A 112 24.51 11.81 -7.54
N ASN A 113 24.53 11.53 -6.24
CA ASN A 113 23.84 10.37 -5.70
C ASN A 113 22.38 10.69 -5.33
N LEU A 114 21.61 9.68 -4.94
CA LEU A 114 20.20 9.87 -4.59
C LEU A 114 20.03 10.78 -3.34
N GLY A 115 20.96 10.75 -2.41
CA GLY A 115 20.97 11.66 -1.24
C GLY A 115 21.10 13.12 -1.65
N ASP A 116 21.95 13.42 -2.64
CA ASP A 116 22.10 14.77 -3.18
C ASP A 116 20.81 15.23 -3.88
N ILE A 117 20.15 14.34 -4.64
CA ILE A 117 18.84 14.65 -5.23
C ILE A 117 17.79 14.98 -4.16
N PHE A 118 17.78 14.23 -3.06
CA PHE A 118 16.87 14.52 -1.94
C PHE A 118 17.15 15.83 -1.22
N LYS A 119 18.40 16.26 -1.16
CA LYS A 119 18.80 17.55 -0.57
C LYS A 119 18.49 18.72 -1.50
N LEU A 120 18.86 18.61 -2.79
CA LEU A 120 18.64 19.64 -3.80
C LEU A 120 17.16 19.92 -4.06
N PHE A 121 16.36 18.88 -4.07
CA PHE A 121 14.94 18.93 -4.46
C PHE A 121 14.03 18.46 -3.33
N ALA A 122 14.08 19.12 -2.17
CA ALA A 122 13.14 18.86 -1.08
C ALA A 122 11.67 19.10 -1.54
N PRO A 123 10.67 18.45 -0.89
CA PRO A 123 9.27 18.75 -1.16
C PRO A 123 8.97 20.23 -0.90
N ASP A 124 8.28 20.86 -1.84
CA ASP A 124 7.90 22.28 -1.86
C ASP A 124 6.38 22.48 -1.71
N LYS A 125 5.68 21.44 -1.28
CA LYS A 125 4.23 21.37 -1.12
C LYS A 125 3.87 20.64 0.16
N GLU A 126 2.60 20.75 0.55
CA GLU A 126 2.05 19.99 1.68
C GLU A 126 2.11 18.49 1.39
N VAL A 127 2.48 17.71 2.40
CA VAL A 127 2.64 16.25 2.32
C VAL A 127 1.81 15.58 3.39
N ILE A 128 0.96 14.62 3.00
CA ILE A 128 0.28 13.71 3.91
C ILE A 128 0.73 12.28 3.67
N CYS A 129 1.13 11.59 4.74
CA CYS A 129 1.53 10.19 4.73
C CYS A 129 0.42 9.30 5.29
N ILE A 130 0.05 8.25 4.56
CA ILE A 130 -1.00 7.31 4.98
C ILE A 130 -0.37 5.96 5.25
N THR A 131 -0.46 5.51 6.52
CA THR A 131 0.06 4.20 6.95
C THR A 131 -0.97 3.41 7.76
N GLY A 132 -0.62 2.20 8.09
CA GLY A 132 -1.42 1.21 8.84
C GLY A 132 -1.19 -0.19 8.31
N THR A 133 -1.84 -1.19 8.88
CA THR A 133 -1.78 -2.55 8.34
C THR A 133 -2.65 -2.65 7.09
N ASN A 134 -3.92 -2.37 7.19
CA ASN A 134 -4.90 -2.45 6.09
C ASN A 134 -5.46 -1.07 5.73
N GLY A 135 -6.00 -0.92 4.52
CA GLY A 135 -6.67 0.30 4.06
C GLY A 135 -5.77 1.37 3.46
N LYS A 136 -4.44 1.29 3.56
CA LYS A 136 -3.48 2.28 3.02
C LYS A 136 -3.76 2.67 1.57
N THR A 137 -3.73 1.70 0.66
CA THR A 137 -3.90 1.91 -0.78
C THR A 137 -5.27 2.50 -1.11
N THR A 138 -6.33 1.99 -0.47
CA THR A 138 -7.69 2.49 -0.67
C THR A 138 -7.82 3.93 -0.20
N SER A 139 -7.35 4.24 1.02
CA SER A 139 -7.40 5.60 1.57
C SER A 139 -6.55 6.58 0.76
N THR A 140 -5.34 6.18 0.34
CA THR A 140 -4.47 7.03 -0.49
C THR A 140 -5.10 7.31 -1.85
N THR A 141 -5.63 6.29 -2.52
CA THR A 141 -6.25 6.44 -3.85
C THR A 141 -7.54 7.25 -3.77
N LEU A 142 -8.35 7.02 -2.72
CA LEU A 142 -9.58 7.77 -2.50
C LEU A 142 -9.29 9.24 -2.18
N LEU A 143 -8.31 9.55 -1.32
CA LEU A 143 -7.96 10.94 -1.02
C LEU A 143 -7.40 11.67 -2.25
N LYS A 144 -6.60 10.99 -3.09
CA LYS A 144 -6.18 11.52 -4.39
C LYS A 144 -7.38 11.80 -5.30
N HIS A 145 -8.33 10.86 -5.37
CA HIS A 145 -9.55 11.05 -6.16
C HIS A 145 -10.36 12.27 -5.68
N VAL A 146 -10.51 12.45 -4.37
CA VAL A 146 -11.16 13.63 -3.76
C VAL A 146 -10.40 14.92 -4.12
N ALA A 147 -9.07 14.91 -4.02
CA ALA A 147 -8.24 16.06 -4.39
C ALA A 147 -8.39 16.41 -5.88
N TYR A 148 -8.33 15.43 -6.78
CA TYR A 148 -8.58 15.66 -8.21
C TYR A 148 -9.99 16.23 -8.48
N TYR A 149 -11.00 15.70 -7.82
CA TYR A 149 -12.37 16.17 -7.95
C TYR A 149 -12.51 17.65 -7.51
N ALA A 150 -11.74 18.04 -6.50
CA ALA A 150 -11.65 19.42 -6.01
C ALA A 150 -10.77 20.35 -6.90
N GLY A 151 -10.20 19.83 -7.99
CA GLY A 151 -9.34 20.60 -8.90
C GLY A 151 -7.87 20.69 -8.48
N LEU A 152 -7.46 20.01 -7.39
CA LEU A 152 -6.06 19.87 -6.99
C LEU A 152 -5.38 18.80 -7.84
N LYS A 153 -4.05 18.89 -7.98
CA LYS A 153 -3.23 17.91 -8.68
C LYS A 153 -2.30 17.19 -7.69
N PRO A 154 -2.67 16.02 -7.17
CA PRO A 154 -1.74 15.23 -6.36
C PRO A 154 -0.51 14.80 -7.17
N THR A 155 0.63 14.64 -6.50
CA THR A 155 1.83 14.08 -7.13
C THR A 155 1.59 12.61 -7.53
N GLU A 156 1.97 12.24 -8.77
CA GLU A 156 1.75 10.88 -9.28
C GLU A 156 3.02 10.23 -9.81
N HIS A 157 3.37 9.05 -9.29
CA HIS A 157 4.51 8.31 -9.79
C HIS A 157 4.28 7.69 -11.19
N ASN A 158 3.03 7.38 -11.57
CA ASN A 158 2.63 6.82 -12.87
C ASN A 158 3.42 5.56 -13.32
N LEU A 159 3.95 4.79 -12.37
CA LEU A 159 4.68 3.56 -12.65
C LEU A 159 3.69 2.39 -12.69
N LYS A 160 3.27 1.98 -13.87
CA LYS A 160 2.26 0.91 -14.05
C LYS A 160 2.67 -0.38 -13.35
N GLY A 161 1.76 -0.90 -12.51
CA GLY A 161 1.94 -2.16 -11.78
C GLY A 161 2.92 -2.07 -10.60
N MET A 162 3.24 -0.85 -10.13
CA MET A 162 3.97 -0.63 -8.88
C MET A 162 3.02 -0.15 -7.79
N GLN A 163 3.24 -0.64 -6.57
CA GLN A 163 2.54 -0.12 -5.39
C GLN A 163 3.18 1.20 -4.95
N GLY A 164 2.36 2.14 -4.50
CA GLY A 164 2.81 3.47 -4.08
C GLY A 164 3.71 3.49 -2.85
N ASN A 165 3.71 2.40 -2.05
CA ASN A 165 4.55 2.23 -0.87
C ASN A 165 5.85 1.45 -1.13
N ASN A 166 6.13 1.08 -2.37
CA ASN A 166 7.38 0.41 -2.71
C ASN A 166 8.59 1.31 -2.39
N GLU A 167 9.73 0.69 -2.07
CA GLU A 167 10.98 1.37 -1.71
C GLU A 167 11.25 2.64 -2.57
N PHE A 168 11.66 3.72 -1.97
CA PHE A 168 11.93 5.05 -2.57
C PHE A 168 10.75 5.76 -3.26
N ILE A 169 9.67 5.07 -3.65
CA ILE A 169 8.56 5.70 -4.37
C ILE A 169 7.96 6.87 -3.57
N PRO A 170 7.56 6.73 -2.29
CA PRO A 170 6.98 7.85 -1.55
C PRO A 170 7.91 9.05 -1.49
N SER A 171 9.20 8.80 -1.20
CA SER A 171 10.21 9.85 -1.05
C SER A 171 10.45 10.61 -2.36
N LEU A 172 10.54 9.91 -3.49
CA LEU A 172 10.70 10.53 -4.81
C LEU A 172 9.40 11.16 -5.30
N GLN A 173 8.27 10.50 -5.09
CA GLN A 173 6.94 11.00 -5.50
C GLN A 173 6.62 12.36 -4.87
N SER A 174 7.01 12.59 -3.61
CA SER A 174 6.80 13.87 -2.92
C SER A 174 7.44 15.07 -3.62
N ARG A 175 8.37 14.84 -4.55
CA ARG A 175 9.15 15.85 -5.29
C ARG A 175 8.67 16.06 -6.71
N LEU A 176 7.81 15.18 -7.23
CA LEU A 176 7.21 15.31 -8.55
C LEU A 176 6.24 16.49 -8.60
N ASN A 177 5.92 16.93 -9.80
CA ASN A 177 5.00 18.04 -10.01
C ASN A 177 3.60 17.75 -9.45
N GLY A 178 2.96 18.75 -8.87
CA GLY A 178 1.64 18.65 -8.25
C GLY A 178 1.46 19.70 -7.15
N ASP A 179 0.21 19.89 -6.70
CA ASP A 179 -0.16 20.87 -5.68
C ASP A 179 -0.02 20.30 -4.25
N VAL A 180 -0.15 18.99 -4.11
CA VAL A 180 -0.11 18.25 -2.84
C VAL A 180 0.50 16.87 -3.03
N ALA A 181 1.23 16.37 -2.05
CA ALA A 181 1.74 15.00 -2.04
C ALA A 181 0.93 14.13 -1.08
N ILE A 182 0.13 13.21 -1.64
CA ILE A 182 -0.66 12.21 -0.92
C ILE A 182 0.04 10.87 -1.10
N LEU A 183 0.70 10.38 -0.04
CA LEU A 183 1.64 9.29 -0.12
C LEU A 183 1.17 8.06 0.67
N GLU A 184 1.12 6.92 0.00
CA GLU A 184 1.05 5.64 0.68
C GLU A 184 2.42 5.33 1.30
N THR A 185 2.47 5.13 2.62
CA THR A 185 3.71 4.83 3.33
C THR A 185 3.59 3.49 4.05
N GLY A 186 4.23 2.47 3.49
CA GLY A 186 4.29 1.13 4.03
C GLY A 186 5.60 0.87 4.77
N THR A 187 5.64 -0.27 5.46
CA THR A 187 6.85 -0.87 6.03
C THR A 187 6.68 -2.38 6.05
N ASP A 188 7.77 -3.09 5.90
CA ASP A 188 7.89 -4.55 6.09
C ASP A 188 8.04 -4.95 7.57
N GLY A 189 7.92 -4.00 8.50
CA GLY A 189 8.14 -4.21 9.93
C GLY A 189 9.58 -3.95 10.40
N THR A 190 10.49 -3.60 9.48
CA THR A 190 11.89 -3.30 9.84
C THR A 190 11.99 -1.93 10.52
N PRO A 191 12.56 -1.83 11.73
CA PRO A 191 12.80 -0.55 12.40
C PRO A 191 13.63 0.42 11.56
N GLY A 192 13.22 1.70 11.51
CA GLY A 192 13.88 2.75 10.74
C GLY A 192 13.41 2.89 9.29
N GLY A 193 12.70 1.90 8.75
CA GLY A 193 12.23 1.93 7.37
C GLY A 193 11.24 3.06 7.11
N LEU A 194 10.22 3.19 7.96
CA LEU A 194 9.24 4.25 7.85
C LEU A 194 9.84 5.62 8.22
N ASN A 195 10.71 5.67 9.22
CA ASN A 195 11.41 6.90 9.61
C ASN A 195 12.25 7.48 8.47
N SER A 196 12.90 6.64 7.65
CA SER A 196 13.63 7.09 6.46
C SER A 196 12.70 7.81 5.48
N ILE A 197 11.52 7.25 5.21
CA ILE A 197 10.51 7.87 4.33
C ILE A 197 10.03 9.20 4.91
N ILE A 198 9.71 9.24 6.20
CA ILE A 198 9.20 10.44 6.89
C ILE A 198 10.23 11.56 6.89
N THR A 199 11.50 11.24 7.17
CA THR A 199 12.61 12.19 7.13
C THR A 199 12.78 12.82 5.75
N LEU A 200 12.63 12.02 4.69
CA LEU A 200 12.78 12.46 3.32
C LEU A 200 11.55 13.21 2.78
N THR A 201 10.35 12.81 3.18
CA THR A 201 9.10 13.42 2.70
C THR A 201 8.66 14.62 3.52
N LYS A 202 9.11 14.75 4.77
CA LYS A 202 8.79 15.86 5.70
C LYS A 202 7.28 16.13 5.80
N PRO A 203 6.44 15.14 6.12
CA PRO A 203 5.00 15.31 6.10
C PRO A 203 4.54 16.37 7.11
N SER A 204 3.50 17.11 6.76
CA SER A 204 2.78 18.04 7.65
C SER A 204 1.54 17.39 8.28
N SER A 205 1.06 16.28 7.71
CA SER A 205 -0.06 15.49 8.24
C SER A 205 0.14 14.00 7.98
N GLY A 206 -0.61 13.17 8.71
CA GLY A 206 -0.62 11.72 8.48
C GLY A 206 -1.91 11.05 8.92
N ILE A 207 -2.21 9.90 8.28
CA ILE A 207 -3.32 9.03 8.67
C ILE A 207 -2.75 7.70 9.15
N LEU A 208 -3.22 7.23 10.32
CA LEU A 208 -2.97 5.88 10.82
C LEU A 208 -4.29 5.10 10.86
N THR A 209 -4.45 4.15 9.93
CA THR A 209 -5.73 3.48 9.67
C THR A 209 -6.07 2.39 10.70
N ASN A 210 -5.18 1.45 10.92
CA ASN A 210 -5.27 0.36 11.91
C ASN A 210 -3.91 -0.32 12.09
N ILE A 211 -3.75 -1.03 13.21
CA ILE A 211 -2.61 -1.90 13.49
C ILE A 211 -3.14 -3.27 13.89
N THR A 212 -2.99 -4.24 13.00
CA THR A 212 -3.36 -5.64 13.20
C THR A 212 -2.15 -6.53 12.90
N PRO A 213 -2.13 -7.81 13.34
CA PRO A 213 -1.02 -8.70 13.03
C PRO A 213 -0.74 -8.80 11.53
N ASP A 214 0.49 -8.46 11.14
CA ASP A 214 1.00 -8.53 9.76
C ASP A 214 2.52 -8.49 9.79
N HIS A 215 3.21 -9.17 8.85
CA HIS A 215 4.67 -9.28 8.82
C HIS A 215 5.28 -9.77 10.15
N LEU A 216 4.53 -10.56 10.92
CA LEU A 216 5.02 -11.13 12.16
C LEU A 216 5.81 -12.42 11.84
N SER A 217 7.08 -12.46 12.21
CA SER A 217 7.78 -13.72 12.40
C SER A 217 7.30 -14.37 13.71
N ASP A 218 7.51 -15.69 13.87
CA ASP A 218 7.10 -16.42 15.09
C ASP A 218 7.59 -15.78 16.40
N ASP A 219 8.65 -14.96 16.34
CA ASP A 219 9.28 -14.28 17.46
C ASP A 219 8.90 -12.79 17.59
N SER A 220 8.09 -12.22 16.70
CA SER A 220 7.73 -10.79 16.74
C SER A 220 6.37 -10.55 17.35
N ASP A 221 6.29 -9.56 18.27
CA ASP A 221 5.08 -9.13 18.94
C ASP A 221 4.36 -8.04 18.10
N LEU A 222 3.03 -8.03 18.13
CA LEU A 222 2.20 -6.96 17.55
C LEU A 222 2.65 -5.56 18.04
N LEU A 223 3.09 -5.43 19.28
CA LEU A 223 3.55 -4.15 19.82
C LEU A 223 4.90 -3.71 19.21
N ASP A 224 5.77 -4.63 18.83
CA ASP A 224 7.01 -4.28 18.12
C ASP A 224 6.72 -3.83 16.70
N TYR A 225 5.81 -4.49 16.00
CA TYR A 225 5.30 -4.01 14.72
C TYR A 225 4.62 -2.63 14.85
N ALA A 226 3.85 -2.42 15.92
CA ALA A 226 3.23 -1.12 16.20
C ALA A 226 4.26 -0.01 16.43
N LYS A 227 5.40 -0.30 17.09
CA LYS A 227 6.50 0.68 17.28
C LYS A 227 7.05 1.17 15.93
N VAL A 228 7.19 0.29 14.93
CA VAL A 228 7.62 0.69 13.59
C VAL A 228 6.60 1.64 12.94
N LYS A 229 5.29 1.38 13.10
CA LYS A 229 4.25 2.33 12.67
C LYS A 229 4.31 3.64 13.47
N GLY A 230 4.75 3.58 14.74
CA GLY A 230 4.96 4.71 15.62
C GLY A 230 6.01 5.71 15.11
N GLU A 231 6.87 5.33 14.18
CA GLU A 231 7.81 6.24 13.54
C GLU A 231 7.08 7.40 12.81
N LEU A 232 5.88 7.16 12.27
CA LEU A 232 5.03 8.24 11.73
C LEU A 232 4.55 9.18 12.84
N VAL A 233 4.12 8.63 13.98
CA VAL A 233 3.66 9.42 15.13
C VAL A 233 4.79 10.31 15.65
N GLU A 234 6.00 9.76 15.79
CA GLU A 234 7.20 10.52 16.19
C GLU A 234 7.53 11.64 15.19
N GLY A 235 7.51 11.36 13.90
CA GLY A 235 7.84 12.32 12.85
C GLY A 235 6.80 13.42 12.67
N LEU A 236 5.60 13.25 13.23
CA LEU A 236 4.51 14.22 13.21
C LEU A 236 4.31 14.95 14.55
N LYS A 237 5.18 14.79 15.53
CA LYS A 237 5.11 15.59 16.77
C LYS A 237 5.11 17.11 16.44
N GLY A 238 4.15 17.84 17.02
CA GLY A 238 3.93 19.26 16.74
C GLY A 238 3.17 19.55 15.44
N LYS A 239 2.68 18.53 14.73
CA LYS A 239 1.94 18.64 13.46
C LYS A 239 0.56 17.98 13.58
N GLN A 240 -0.10 17.71 12.47
CA GLN A 240 -1.42 17.07 12.45
C GLN A 240 -1.28 15.53 12.31
N LEU A 241 -2.05 14.79 13.11
CA LEU A 241 -2.15 13.34 13.04
C LEU A 241 -3.62 12.89 13.14
N ILE A 242 -4.07 12.17 12.12
CA ILE A 242 -5.43 11.64 12.00
C ILE A 242 -5.39 10.15 12.29
N VAL A 243 -6.17 9.68 13.27
CA VAL A 243 -6.09 8.28 13.72
C VAL A 243 -7.45 7.63 13.91
N ASN A 244 -7.48 6.34 13.61
CA ASN A 244 -8.60 5.49 13.99
C ASN A 244 -8.55 5.19 15.49
N SER A 245 -9.41 5.86 16.28
CA SER A 245 -9.45 5.68 17.74
C SER A 245 -10.20 4.43 18.19
N ASP A 246 -10.86 3.72 17.29
CA ASP A 246 -11.42 2.41 17.60
C ASP A 246 -10.34 1.31 17.67
N ASP A 247 -9.08 1.62 17.30
CA ASP A 247 -7.95 0.71 17.45
C ASP A 247 -7.18 0.97 18.75
N PRO A 248 -7.28 0.10 19.77
CA PRO A 248 -6.60 0.27 21.05
C PRO A 248 -5.08 0.27 20.94
N THR A 249 -4.52 -0.40 19.92
CA THR A 249 -3.06 -0.42 19.69
C THR A 249 -2.57 0.95 19.27
N ILE A 250 -3.31 1.66 18.41
CA ILE A 250 -3.01 3.04 18.00
C ILE A 250 -3.10 4.00 19.18
N MET A 251 -4.20 3.96 19.93
CA MET A 251 -4.38 4.88 21.06
C MET A 251 -3.37 4.63 22.18
N GLY A 252 -3.01 3.37 22.39
CA GLY A 252 -1.94 3.01 23.30
C GLY A 252 -0.56 3.50 22.83
N LEU A 253 -0.28 3.41 21.53
CA LEU A 253 0.95 3.91 20.89
C LEU A 253 1.09 5.43 21.04
N ILE A 254 0.00 6.18 20.80
CA ILE A 254 -0.03 7.64 20.97
C ILE A 254 0.30 8.05 22.39
N LYS A 255 -0.26 7.32 23.38
CA LYS A 255 0.03 7.53 24.81
C LYS A 255 1.47 7.17 25.14
N GLU A 256 1.98 6.03 24.67
CA GLU A 256 3.36 5.56 24.91
C GLU A 256 4.39 6.54 24.35
N LEU A 257 4.16 7.06 23.15
CA LEU A 257 5.04 8.03 22.51
C LEU A 257 4.83 9.46 23.00
N SER A 258 3.88 9.69 23.91
CA SER A 258 3.54 11.02 24.42
C SER A 258 3.36 12.03 23.27
N TYR A 259 2.50 11.68 22.31
CA TYR A 259 2.27 12.53 21.15
C TYR A 259 1.77 13.91 21.57
N VAL A 260 2.35 14.94 20.98
CA VAL A 260 1.95 16.36 21.14
C VAL A 260 1.75 16.92 19.73
N GLY A 261 0.60 17.50 19.48
CA GLY A 261 0.25 18.05 18.16
C GLY A 261 -1.26 18.13 17.99
N ASP A 262 -1.69 18.38 16.77
CA ASP A 262 -3.10 18.38 16.40
C ASP A 262 -3.55 16.92 16.15
N LEU A 263 -4.11 16.29 17.19
CA LEU A 263 -4.61 14.91 17.14
C LEU A 263 -6.09 14.92 16.79
N ILE A 264 -6.44 14.34 15.65
CA ILE A 264 -7.84 14.21 15.21
C ILE A 264 -8.20 12.74 15.14
N THR A 265 -9.29 12.38 15.82
CA THR A 265 -9.72 10.99 15.95
C THR A 265 -10.95 10.70 15.12
N PHE A 266 -11.03 9.49 14.57
CA PHE A 266 -12.21 9.00 13.88
C PHE A 266 -12.56 7.57 14.30
N GLY A 267 -13.85 7.21 14.19
CA GLY A 267 -14.34 5.88 14.52
C GLY A 267 -15.79 5.67 14.10
N LEU A 268 -16.34 4.49 14.41
CA LEU A 268 -17.69 4.09 14.03
C LEU A 268 -18.57 3.89 15.26
N ASP A 269 -19.83 4.26 15.15
CA ASP A 269 -20.87 3.83 16.09
C ASP A 269 -21.69 2.70 15.46
N GLU A 270 -21.15 1.50 15.53
CA GLU A 270 -21.75 0.28 14.99
C GLU A 270 -21.78 -0.80 16.06
N LYS A 271 -22.70 -1.76 15.89
CA LYS A 271 -22.79 -2.89 16.82
C LYS A 271 -21.58 -3.80 16.68
N PRO A 272 -21.02 -4.27 17.81
CA PRO A 272 -19.93 -5.21 17.77
C PRO A 272 -20.34 -6.53 17.08
N ALA A 273 -19.45 -7.06 16.26
CA ALA A 273 -19.64 -8.35 15.58
C ALA A 273 -19.26 -9.52 16.49
N LYS A 274 -18.24 -9.33 17.32
CA LYS A 274 -17.72 -10.35 18.26
C LYS A 274 -16.90 -9.70 19.38
N LEU A 275 -16.55 -10.52 20.37
CA LEU A 275 -15.56 -10.15 21.37
C LEU A 275 -14.17 -10.61 20.89
N GLY A 276 -13.20 -9.72 20.98
CA GLY A 276 -11.81 -9.98 20.59
C GLY A 276 -10.82 -9.50 21.64
N TYR A 277 -9.54 -9.78 21.41
CA TYR A 277 -8.46 -9.44 22.33
C TYR A 277 -7.21 -9.03 21.58
N LYS A 278 -6.51 -8.01 22.09
CA LYS A 278 -5.17 -7.61 21.65
C LYS A 278 -4.19 -7.52 22.83
N PRO A 279 -2.88 -7.60 22.63
CA PRO A 279 -1.92 -7.22 23.66
C PRO A 279 -2.04 -5.71 23.92
N CYS A 280 -1.99 -5.33 25.21
CA CYS A 280 -1.98 -3.94 25.63
C CYS A 280 -0.55 -3.51 26.00
N TRP A 281 -0.22 -2.26 25.77
CA TRP A 281 1.06 -1.65 26.16
C TRP A 281 1.43 -1.80 27.64
N CYS A 282 0.46 -2.05 28.50
CA CYS A 282 0.70 -2.35 29.91
C CYS A 282 1.07 -3.81 30.20
N GLY A 283 1.29 -4.64 29.20
CA GLY A 283 1.60 -6.07 29.31
C GLY A 283 0.39 -6.99 29.53
N ARG A 284 -0.84 -6.45 29.53
CA ARG A 284 -2.09 -7.24 29.69
C ARG A 284 -2.75 -7.45 28.33
N LYS A 285 -3.76 -8.33 28.29
CA LYS A 285 -4.71 -8.39 27.18
C LYS A 285 -5.80 -7.34 27.38
N ILE A 286 -6.11 -6.58 26.34
CA ILE A 286 -7.25 -5.68 26.28
C ILE A 286 -8.39 -6.38 25.55
N GLU A 287 -9.59 -6.35 26.14
CA GLU A 287 -10.82 -6.84 25.55
C GLU A 287 -11.38 -5.79 24.59
N ILE A 288 -11.88 -6.22 23.44
CA ILE A 288 -12.40 -5.36 22.38
C ILE A 288 -13.76 -5.87 21.94
N GLU A 289 -14.78 -5.04 22.03
CA GLU A 289 -16.06 -5.26 21.35
C GLU A 289 -15.86 -4.97 19.84
N GLU A 290 -15.37 -5.95 19.10
CA GLU A 290 -14.93 -5.78 17.72
C GLU A 290 -16.08 -5.44 16.78
N ILE A 291 -15.96 -4.32 16.09
CA ILE A 291 -16.78 -3.93 14.94
C ILE A 291 -16.24 -4.61 13.68
N ILE A 292 -14.94 -4.50 13.44
CA ILE A 292 -14.17 -5.30 12.49
C ILE A 292 -12.94 -5.89 13.20
N SER A 293 -12.21 -6.77 12.54
CA SER A 293 -11.11 -7.52 13.17
C SER A 293 -10.12 -6.62 13.94
N GLY A 294 -10.08 -6.78 15.25
CA GLY A 294 -9.19 -6.06 16.16
C GLY A 294 -9.49 -4.57 16.37
N VAL A 295 -10.64 -4.07 15.91
CA VAL A 295 -11.04 -2.66 15.97
C VAL A 295 -12.47 -2.54 16.48
N GLY A 296 -12.71 -1.71 17.48
CA GLY A 296 -14.01 -1.52 18.13
C GLY A 296 -13.90 -0.79 19.46
N LYS A 297 -14.90 -0.93 20.35
CA LYS A 297 -14.89 -0.33 21.68
C LYS A 297 -14.06 -1.19 22.64
N TYR A 298 -13.30 -0.58 23.52
CA TYR A 298 -12.37 -1.27 24.42
C TYR A 298 -12.19 -0.55 25.75
N ASP A 299 -11.79 -1.30 26.77
CA ASP A 299 -11.40 -0.76 28.08
C ASP A 299 -10.26 -1.60 28.67
N CYS A 300 -9.23 -0.93 29.17
CA CYS A 300 -8.12 -1.54 29.87
C CYS A 300 -7.90 -0.87 31.21
N SER A 301 -7.71 -1.68 32.26
CA SER A 301 -7.43 -1.21 33.59
C SER A 301 -6.17 -0.31 33.73
N CYS A 302 -5.36 -0.15 32.69
CA CYS A 302 -4.25 0.80 32.64
C CYS A 302 -4.68 2.22 32.22
N GLY A 303 -5.98 2.43 31.94
CA GLY A 303 -6.53 3.71 31.54
C GLY A 303 -6.51 3.95 30.00
N ILE A 304 -6.15 2.93 29.21
CA ILE A 304 -6.41 2.94 27.75
C ILE A 304 -7.85 2.45 27.58
N LYS A 305 -8.74 3.35 27.19
CA LYS A 305 -10.16 3.07 27.02
C LYS A 305 -10.69 3.79 25.79
N TYR A 306 -11.77 3.27 25.24
CA TYR A 306 -12.50 3.94 24.16
C TYR A 306 -13.02 5.30 24.65
N GLU A 307 -12.81 6.31 23.82
CA GLU A 307 -13.39 7.64 23.97
C GLU A 307 -14.09 8.01 22.67
N LYS A 308 -15.19 8.78 22.75
CA LYS A 308 -15.93 9.19 21.57
C LYS A 308 -15.00 9.98 20.62
N PRO A 309 -14.83 9.55 19.37
CA PRO A 309 -13.97 10.25 18.43
C PRO A 309 -14.52 11.62 18.01
N ASP A 310 -13.65 12.48 17.47
CA ASP A 310 -14.00 13.80 16.94
C ASP A 310 -14.92 13.67 15.71
N TYR A 311 -14.65 12.65 14.87
CA TYR A 311 -15.46 12.30 13.70
C TYR A 311 -16.00 10.88 13.85
N ILE A 312 -17.31 10.73 13.80
CA ILE A 312 -17.96 9.44 13.99
C ILE A 312 -18.91 9.11 12.83
N ALA A 313 -18.82 7.90 12.31
CA ALA A 313 -19.81 7.39 11.36
C ALA A 313 -20.93 6.67 12.10
N THR A 314 -22.16 7.07 11.81
CA THR A 314 -23.41 6.53 12.36
C THR A 314 -24.37 6.15 11.26
N ASN A 315 -25.51 5.53 11.57
CA ASN A 315 -26.57 5.18 10.61
C ASN A 315 -26.02 4.45 9.36
N ILE A 316 -25.10 3.49 9.59
CA ILE A 316 -24.41 2.78 8.51
C ILE A 316 -25.36 1.80 7.84
N SER A 317 -25.65 2.01 6.54
CA SER A 317 -26.40 1.09 5.69
C SER A 317 -25.49 0.56 4.59
N LEU A 318 -24.96 -0.65 4.77
CA LEU A 318 -24.12 -1.30 3.74
C LEU A 318 -24.92 -1.63 2.48
N LYS A 319 -26.23 -1.93 2.62
CA LYS A 319 -27.14 -2.18 1.50
C LYS A 319 -27.31 -0.95 0.61
N ASP A 320 -27.52 0.22 1.22
CA ASP A 320 -27.71 1.48 0.51
C ASP A 320 -26.38 2.20 0.26
N LYS A 321 -25.27 1.62 0.72
CA LYS A 321 -23.89 2.12 0.61
C LYS A 321 -23.78 3.56 1.14
N GLN A 322 -24.37 3.82 2.31
CA GLN A 322 -24.38 5.15 2.91
C GLN A 322 -24.18 5.12 4.43
N PHE A 323 -23.71 6.21 4.97
CA PHE A 323 -23.59 6.45 6.41
C PHE A 323 -23.69 7.96 6.71
N THR A 324 -23.92 8.32 7.97
CA THR A 324 -23.89 9.70 8.43
C THR A 324 -22.56 9.97 9.11
N VAL A 325 -21.86 11.03 8.74
CA VAL A 325 -20.68 11.54 9.45
C VAL A 325 -21.13 12.65 10.39
N SER A 326 -20.85 12.50 11.68
CA SER A 326 -20.97 13.56 12.68
C SER A 326 -19.57 14.05 13.02
N GLY A 327 -19.32 15.33 12.92
CA GLY A 327 -18.04 15.98 13.21
C GLY A 327 -18.24 17.37 13.83
N PRO A 328 -17.17 18.16 14.02
CA PRO A 328 -17.24 19.49 14.61
C PRO A 328 -18.21 20.45 13.89
N ASP A 329 -18.35 20.32 12.57
CA ASP A 329 -19.15 21.19 11.71
C ASP A 329 -20.60 20.71 11.52
N GLY A 330 -21.01 19.59 12.13
CA GLY A 330 -22.38 19.06 12.03
C GLY A 330 -22.44 17.63 11.49
N GLU A 331 -23.60 17.29 10.91
CA GLU A 331 -23.89 15.95 10.40
C GLU A 331 -24.12 15.97 8.89
N TYR A 332 -23.53 15.00 8.19
CA TYR A 332 -23.59 14.89 6.73
C TYR A 332 -23.79 13.44 6.31
N THR A 333 -24.69 13.20 5.35
CA THR A 333 -24.89 11.86 4.78
C THR A 333 -23.93 11.64 3.63
N ILE A 334 -23.16 10.56 3.70
CA ILE A 334 -22.18 10.16 2.68
C ILE A 334 -22.68 8.92 1.97
N LYS A 335 -22.75 8.96 0.64
CA LYS A 335 -22.96 7.79 -0.22
C LYS A 335 -21.63 7.32 -0.78
N MET A 336 -21.34 6.05 -0.59
CA MET A 336 -20.14 5.40 -1.12
C MET A 336 -20.44 4.69 -2.44
N ALA A 337 -19.49 4.67 -3.36
CA ALA A 337 -19.57 3.79 -4.53
C ALA A 337 -19.00 2.38 -4.25
N ILE A 338 -18.12 2.26 -3.25
CA ILE A 338 -17.48 0.99 -2.83
C ILE A 338 -18.23 0.35 -1.66
N GLU A 339 -18.06 -0.95 -1.49
CA GLU A 339 -18.78 -1.78 -0.51
C GLU A 339 -17.90 -2.13 0.69
N GLY A 340 -18.55 -2.55 1.78
CA GLY A 340 -17.90 -3.10 2.96
C GLY A 340 -17.68 -2.12 4.11
N LEU A 341 -17.81 -2.64 5.34
CA LEU A 341 -17.68 -1.85 6.56
C LEU A 341 -16.25 -1.30 6.76
N HIS A 342 -15.23 -2.04 6.30
CA HIS A 342 -13.84 -1.56 6.28
C HIS A 342 -13.67 -0.32 5.38
N ASN A 343 -14.47 -0.21 4.32
CA ASN A 343 -14.45 0.98 3.46
C ASN A 343 -15.19 2.17 4.08
N VAL A 344 -16.10 1.96 5.04
CA VAL A 344 -16.61 3.07 5.86
C VAL A 344 -15.48 3.69 6.68
N TYR A 345 -14.60 2.88 7.32
CA TYR A 345 -13.40 3.38 8.00
C TYR A 345 -12.46 4.12 7.04
N ASN A 346 -12.16 3.54 5.87
CA ASN A 346 -11.30 4.18 4.88
C ASN A 346 -11.88 5.51 4.40
N CYS A 347 -13.18 5.55 4.08
CA CYS A 347 -13.87 6.78 3.68
C CYS A 347 -13.86 7.81 4.81
N LEU A 348 -14.13 7.42 6.06
CA LEU A 348 -14.17 8.34 7.17
C LEU A 348 -12.80 8.99 7.43
N GLY A 349 -11.72 8.20 7.45
CA GLY A 349 -10.36 8.75 7.55
C GLY A 349 -10.01 9.71 6.41
N VAL A 350 -10.48 9.41 5.18
CA VAL A 350 -10.31 10.31 4.02
C VAL A 350 -11.15 11.57 4.15
N ILE A 351 -12.40 11.48 4.63
CA ILE A 351 -13.26 12.64 4.88
C ILE A 351 -12.58 13.59 5.87
N VAL A 352 -12.05 13.06 6.96
CA VAL A 352 -11.32 13.85 7.96
C VAL A 352 -10.12 14.55 7.30
N ALA A 353 -9.28 13.82 6.55
CA ALA A 353 -8.13 14.42 5.88
C ALA A 353 -8.55 15.46 4.81
N ALA A 354 -9.62 15.21 4.07
CA ALA A 354 -10.12 16.15 3.07
C ALA A 354 -10.66 17.44 3.72
N ARG A 355 -11.28 17.34 4.91
CA ARG A 355 -11.74 18.49 5.70
C ARG A 355 -10.57 19.24 6.33
N GLU A 356 -9.78 18.55 7.14
CA GLU A 356 -8.84 19.15 8.08
C GLU A 356 -7.48 19.45 7.46
N PHE A 357 -7.08 18.69 6.43
CA PHE A 357 -5.80 18.89 5.73
C PHE A 357 -5.97 19.61 4.39
N LEU A 358 -6.97 19.20 3.55
CA LEU A 358 -7.19 19.84 2.26
C LEU A 358 -8.17 21.04 2.32
N GLY A 359 -8.87 21.26 3.44
CA GLY A 359 -9.82 22.37 3.60
C GLY A 359 -11.07 22.30 2.71
N LEU A 360 -11.48 21.11 2.27
CA LEU A 360 -12.57 20.93 1.31
C LEU A 360 -13.94 20.92 2.00
N SER A 361 -14.97 21.37 1.28
CA SER A 361 -16.35 21.31 1.75
C SER A 361 -16.92 19.89 1.67
N TYR A 362 -17.91 19.58 2.51
CA TYR A 362 -18.57 18.26 2.50
C TYR A 362 -19.25 17.95 1.17
N ASP A 363 -19.79 18.94 0.46
CA ASP A 363 -20.44 18.73 -0.85
C ASP A 363 -19.45 18.18 -1.88
N ILE A 364 -18.24 18.76 -1.97
CA ILE A 364 -17.18 18.28 -2.84
C ILE A 364 -16.74 16.87 -2.44
N ILE A 365 -16.57 16.62 -1.15
CA ILE A 365 -16.14 15.31 -0.62
C ILE A 365 -17.19 14.25 -0.92
N GLN A 366 -18.48 14.55 -0.66
CA GLN A 366 -19.60 13.65 -0.91
C GLN A 366 -19.69 13.25 -2.39
N GLU A 367 -19.62 14.23 -3.29
CA GLU A 367 -19.69 13.98 -4.73
C GLU A 367 -18.51 13.15 -5.20
N ALA A 368 -17.29 13.47 -4.75
CA ALA A 368 -16.10 12.72 -5.09
C ALA A 368 -16.19 11.25 -4.61
N ILE A 369 -16.56 11.01 -3.34
CA ILE A 369 -16.68 9.64 -2.80
C ILE A 369 -17.75 8.85 -3.56
N SER A 370 -18.86 9.46 -3.95
CA SER A 370 -19.95 8.80 -4.69
C SER A 370 -19.54 8.32 -6.09
N THR A 371 -18.47 8.88 -6.65
CA THR A 371 -17.94 8.55 -8.00
C THR A 371 -16.72 7.65 -7.96
N PHE A 372 -16.19 7.34 -6.78
CA PHE A 372 -14.96 6.55 -6.63
C PHE A 372 -15.18 5.07 -6.97
N LYS A 373 -14.58 4.59 -8.04
CA LYS A 373 -14.78 3.23 -8.56
C LYS A 373 -14.02 2.12 -7.81
N GLY A 374 -13.38 2.45 -6.68
CA GLY A 374 -12.54 1.52 -5.95
C GLY A 374 -11.11 1.45 -6.49
N VAL A 375 -10.33 0.55 -5.91
CA VAL A 375 -8.93 0.31 -6.27
C VAL A 375 -8.83 -1.04 -6.97
N PRO A 376 -8.15 -1.11 -8.12
CA PRO A 376 -7.90 -2.40 -8.77
C PRO A 376 -7.24 -3.39 -7.79
N GLY A 377 -7.80 -4.60 -7.71
CA GLY A 377 -7.35 -5.62 -6.78
C GLY A 377 -7.88 -5.48 -5.34
N ARG A 378 -8.92 -4.69 -5.10
CA ARG A 378 -9.62 -4.60 -3.81
C ARG A 378 -11.11 -4.85 -4.02
N MET A 379 -11.60 -6.04 -3.67
CA MET A 379 -12.95 -6.54 -3.98
C MET A 379 -13.34 -6.26 -5.45
N GLU A 380 -12.37 -6.39 -6.35
CA GLU A 380 -12.54 -6.04 -7.77
C GLU A 380 -13.33 -7.13 -8.50
N ILE A 381 -14.48 -6.77 -9.07
CA ILE A 381 -15.24 -7.66 -9.94
C ILE A 381 -14.54 -7.70 -11.31
N MET A 382 -13.94 -8.85 -11.61
CA MET A 382 -13.23 -9.07 -12.88
C MET A 382 -14.16 -9.36 -14.05
N GLY A 383 -15.37 -9.81 -13.78
CA GLY A 383 -16.40 -10.11 -14.77
C GLY A 383 -17.20 -11.38 -14.45
N PHE A 384 -17.89 -11.87 -15.47
CA PHE A 384 -18.77 -13.02 -15.37
C PHE A 384 -18.30 -14.13 -16.31
N VAL A 385 -18.39 -15.39 -15.83
CA VAL A 385 -18.14 -16.59 -16.61
C VAL A 385 -19.30 -17.55 -16.33
N ASP A 386 -20.09 -17.92 -17.33
CA ASP A 386 -21.26 -18.79 -17.21
C ASP A 386 -22.19 -18.40 -16.02
N GLU A 387 -22.55 -17.11 -15.92
CA GLU A 387 -23.35 -16.50 -14.85
C GLU A 387 -22.67 -16.43 -13.47
N LYS A 388 -21.43 -16.93 -13.32
CA LYS A 388 -20.68 -16.84 -12.08
C LYS A 388 -19.85 -15.56 -12.05
N THR A 389 -19.94 -14.83 -10.93
CA THR A 389 -19.12 -13.64 -10.67
C THR A 389 -17.71 -14.06 -10.27
N ILE A 390 -16.69 -13.52 -10.94
CA ILE A 390 -15.29 -13.70 -10.53
C ILE A 390 -14.79 -12.38 -9.95
N MET A 391 -14.25 -12.47 -8.75
CA MET A 391 -13.66 -11.34 -8.02
C MET A 391 -12.21 -11.64 -7.64
N VAL A 392 -11.45 -10.57 -7.42
CA VAL A 392 -10.10 -10.65 -6.85
C VAL A 392 -9.97 -9.67 -5.69
N ASP A 393 -9.21 -10.06 -4.66
CA ASP A 393 -8.84 -9.20 -3.55
C ASP A 393 -7.39 -9.44 -3.13
N TYR A 394 -6.72 -8.37 -2.68
CA TYR A 394 -5.32 -8.42 -2.24
C TYR A 394 -5.16 -8.92 -0.80
N ALA A 395 -6.23 -9.22 -0.08
CA ALA A 395 -6.15 -9.67 1.31
C ALA A 395 -5.18 -10.87 1.42
N HIS A 396 -4.16 -10.74 2.26
CA HIS A 396 -3.05 -11.68 2.40
C HIS A 396 -2.64 -11.94 3.86
N ASN A 397 -3.18 -11.18 4.80
CA ASN A 397 -3.01 -11.39 6.23
C ASN A 397 -4.34 -11.79 6.91
N PRO A 398 -4.32 -12.43 8.08
CA PRO A 398 -5.53 -12.95 8.73
C PRO A 398 -6.63 -11.91 8.92
N ALA A 399 -6.31 -10.72 9.42
CA ALA A 399 -7.31 -9.68 9.68
C ALA A 399 -7.96 -9.13 8.38
N GLY A 400 -7.16 -8.97 7.32
CA GLY A 400 -7.65 -8.58 5.99
C GLY A 400 -8.54 -9.65 5.39
N VAL A 401 -8.13 -10.92 5.45
CA VAL A 401 -8.88 -12.06 4.91
C VAL A 401 -10.18 -12.24 5.67
N GLU A 402 -10.17 -12.26 7.01
CA GLU A 402 -11.37 -12.36 7.84
C GLU A 402 -12.39 -11.27 7.48
N THR A 403 -11.91 -10.04 7.36
CA THR A 403 -12.76 -8.89 7.01
C THR A 403 -13.42 -9.08 5.64
N VAL A 404 -12.63 -9.41 4.61
CA VAL A 404 -13.13 -9.60 3.23
C VAL A 404 -14.11 -10.77 3.16
N LEU A 405 -13.76 -11.94 3.70
CA LEU A 405 -14.61 -13.12 3.62
C LEU A 405 -15.94 -12.93 4.38
N ARG A 406 -15.92 -12.25 5.52
CA ARG A 406 -17.13 -11.92 6.27
C ARG A 406 -18.05 -10.97 5.48
N GLU A 407 -17.50 -9.96 4.83
CA GLU A 407 -18.30 -9.04 4.00
C GLU A 407 -18.86 -9.75 2.76
N LEU A 408 -18.06 -10.57 2.10
CA LEU A 408 -18.53 -11.40 0.98
C LEU A 408 -19.69 -12.31 1.38
N LYS A 409 -19.62 -12.93 2.57
CA LYS A 409 -20.71 -13.77 3.10
C LYS A 409 -21.99 -12.98 3.29
N LYS A 410 -21.91 -11.73 3.74
CA LYS A 410 -23.07 -10.85 3.92
C LYS A 410 -23.68 -10.41 2.59
N ILE A 411 -22.83 -10.09 1.60
CA ILE A 411 -23.26 -9.50 0.32
C ILE A 411 -23.73 -10.57 -0.66
N TYR A 412 -22.95 -11.67 -0.80
CA TYR A 412 -23.13 -12.68 -1.84
C TYR A 412 -23.67 -14.03 -1.32
N GLY A 413 -23.73 -14.23 0.01
CA GLY A 413 -24.13 -15.49 0.61
C GLY A 413 -23.06 -16.58 0.46
N ASP A 414 -23.36 -17.68 -0.25
CA ASP A 414 -22.39 -18.76 -0.48
C ASP A 414 -21.43 -18.42 -1.63
N PHE A 415 -20.13 -18.62 -1.40
CA PHE A 415 -19.08 -18.38 -2.38
C PHE A 415 -17.93 -19.39 -2.25
N THR A 416 -17.10 -19.47 -3.29
CA THR A 416 -15.81 -20.19 -3.27
C THR A 416 -14.68 -19.17 -3.07
N VAL A 417 -13.76 -19.47 -2.15
CA VAL A 417 -12.50 -18.71 -2.02
C VAL A 417 -11.33 -19.51 -2.60
N VAL A 418 -10.54 -18.87 -3.46
CA VAL A 418 -9.27 -19.39 -4.00
C VAL A 418 -8.13 -18.68 -3.27
N ILE A 419 -7.36 -19.40 -2.45
CA ILE A 419 -6.33 -18.84 -1.59
C ILE A 419 -4.98 -18.90 -2.29
N THR A 420 -4.38 -17.72 -2.58
CA THR A 420 -3.12 -17.59 -3.33
C THR A 420 -2.00 -16.87 -2.54
N VAL A 421 -2.16 -16.73 -1.22
CA VAL A 421 -1.26 -16.01 -0.32
C VAL A 421 0.16 -16.59 -0.30
N SER A 422 1.16 -15.75 0.04
CA SER A 422 2.58 -16.07 0.08
C SER A 422 3.15 -16.33 1.48
N SER A 423 2.29 -16.47 2.51
CA SER A 423 2.70 -16.74 3.91
C SER A 423 3.51 -15.61 4.56
N GLU A 424 3.19 -14.35 4.24
CA GLU A 424 3.85 -13.18 4.86
C GLU A 424 3.62 -13.11 6.38
N SER A 425 2.48 -13.66 6.86
CA SER A 425 2.14 -13.76 8.28
C SER A 425 2.61 -15.07 8.94
N GLY A 426 3.47 -15.84 8.28
CA GLY A 426 3.97 -17.13 8.74
C GLY A 426 2.93 -18.24 8.78
N HIS A 427 3.36 -19.46 9.18
CA HIS A 427 2.48 -20.64 9.23
C HIS A 427 1.23 -20.42 10.12
N LYS A 428 1.39 -19.77 11.27
CA LYS A 428 0.28 -19.44 12.16
C LYS A 428 -0.77 -18.56 11.47
N GLY A 429 -0.32 -17.57 10.71
CA GLY A 429 -1.21 -16.71 9.91
C GLY A 429 -1.94 -17.50 8.83
N ASP A 430 -1.26 -18.42 8.15
CA ASP A 430 -1.88 -19.29 7.13
C ASP A 430 -2.97 -20.20 7.73
N VAL A 431 -2.75 -20.72 8.95
CA VAL A 431 -3.73 -21.47 9.73
C VAL A 431 -4.96 -20.61 10.08
N GLU A 432 -4.76 -19.37 10.52
CA GLU A 432 -5.86 -18.43 10.80
C GLU A 432 -6.66 -18.12 9.53
N ILE A 433 -5.98 -17.89 8.40
CA ILE A 433 -6.63 -17.66 7.08
C ILE A 433 -7.50 -18.85 6.67
N LEU A 434 -7.00 -20.08 6.83
CA LEU A 434 -7.79 -21.28 6.47
C LEU A 434 -8.99 -21.46 7.42
N ASN A 435 -8.84 -21.19 8.71
CA ASN A 435 -9.95 -21.21 9.68
C ASN A 435 -11.05 -20.20 9.31
N ASP A 436 -10.68 -18.99 8.91
CA ASP A 436 -11.65 -17.98 8.48
C ASP A 436 -12.31 -18.39 7.15
N ALA A 437 -11.55 -18.99 6.24
CA ALA A 437 -12.12 -19.54 5.01
C ALA A 437 -13.17 -20.64 5.31
N LEU A 438 -12.88 -21.57 6.21
CA LEU A 438 -13.83 -22.62 6.65
C LEU A 438 -15.09 -22.04 7.31
N LYS A 439 -14.96 -20.91 7.99
CA LYS A 439 -16.08 -20.26 8.67
C LYS A 439 -17.04 -19.53 7.71
N TYR A 440 -16.51 -18.89 6.65
CA TYR A 440 -17.29 -17.99 5.81
C TYR A 440 -17.57 -18.51 4.41
N ALA A 441 -16.64 -19.22 3.78
CA ALA A 441 -16.81 -19.75 2.43
C ALA A 441 -17.49 -21.12 2.43
N LYS A 442 -18.24 -21.43 1.37
CA LYS A 442 -18.82 -22.77 1.17
C LYS A 442 -17.76 -23.74 0.64
N PHE A 443 -16.92 -23.27 -0.28
CA PHE A 443 -15.81 -24.04 -0.83
C PHE A 443 -14.51 -23.26 -0.75
N ILE A 444 -13.41 -23.97 -0.53
CA ILE A 444 -12.06 -23.43 -0.39
C ILE A 444 -11.16 -24.15 -1.39
N VAL A 445 -10.43 -23.37 -2.18
CA VAL A 445 -9.43 -23.88 -3.13
C VAL A 445 -8.06 -23.34 -2.69
N PRO A 446 -7.23 -24.13 -1.97
CA PRO A 446 -5.87 -23.74 -1.61
C PRO A 446 -4.96 -23.84 -2.83
N ALA A 447 -4.68 -22.68 -3.47
CA ALA A 447 -3.96 -22.61 -4.73
C ALA A 447 -2.47 -22.28 -4.58
N SER A 448 -2.02 -21.72 -3.42
CA SER A 448 -0.59 -21.49 -3.16
C SER A 448 0.05 -22.68 -2.44
N TYR A 449 1.38 -22.77 -2.47
CA TYR A 449 2.12 -23.80 -1.76
C TYR A 449 1.85 -23.75 -0.25
N SER A 450 1.89 -22.54 0.35
CA SER A 450 1.63 -22.39 1.79
C SER A 450 0.21 -22.75 2.17
N SER A 451 -0.80 -22.25 1.44
CA SER A 451 -2.21 -22.58 1.72
C SER A 451 -2.53 -24.06 1.54
N ARG A 452 -1.89 -24.72 0.55
CA ARG A 452 -2.05 -26.15 0.32
C ARG A 452 -1.46 -26.96 1.47
N LYS A 453 -0.26 -26.60 1.96
CA LYS A 453 0.37 -27.30 3.08
C LYS A 453 -0.53 -27.28 4.31
N VAL A 454 -1.08 -26.12 4.67
CA VAL A 454 -2.01 -26.02 5.80
C VAL A 454 -3.31 -26.79 5.55
N ALA A 455 -3.83 -26.76 4.32
CA ALA A 455 -5.04 -27.52 3.99
C ALA A 455 -4.83 -29.04 4.11
N ASP A 456 -3.67 -29.54 3.69
CA ASP A 456 -3.31 -30.97 3.84
C ASP A 456 -3.25 -31.38 5.33
N GLU A 457 -2.63 -30.55 6.21
CA GLU A 457 -2.61 -30.75 7.67
C GLU A 457 -4.04 -30.81 8.26
N PHE A 458 -4.93 -29.90 7.85
CA PHE A 458 -6.33 -29.88 8.32
C PHE A 458 -7.14 -31.07 7.85
N ILE A 459 -6.91 -31.55 6.62
CA ILE A 459 -7.59 -32.75 6.07
C ILE A 459 -7.09 -34.02 6.76
N GLU A 460 -5.77 -34.10 7.09
CA GLU A 460 -5.23 -35.23 7.85
C GLU A 460 -5.88 -35.33 9.23
N ASP A 461 -6.08 -34.20 9.92
CA ASP A 461 -6.72 -34.14 11.24
C ASP A 461 -8.24 -34.36 11.15
N ASN A 462 -8.88 -33.94 10.06
CA ASN A 462 -10.34 -34.09 9.83
C ASN A 462 -10.68 -34.39 8.36
N PRO A 463 -10.74 -35.65 7.95
CA PRO A 463 -11.01 -36.04 6.56
C PRO A 463 -12.36 -35.54 5.99
N ASN A 464 -13.33 -35.18 6.83
CA ASN A 464 -14.63 -34.66 6.35
C ASN A 464 -14.47 -33.26 5.69
N LEU A 465 -13.37 -32.55 5.92
CA LEU A 465 -13.10 -31.26 5.27
C LEU A 465 -12.90 -31.35 3.75
N THR A 466 -12.68 -32.55 3.21
CA THR A 466 -12.63 -32.78 1.74
C THR A 466 -13.94 -32.45 1.02
N GLU A 467 -15.04 -32.31 1.73
CA GLU A 467 -16.31 -31.84 1.15
C GLU A 467 -16.27 -30.30 0.89
N ASN A 468 -15.50 -29.57 1.67
CA ASN A 468 -15.40 -28.10 1.58
C ASN A 468 -14.07 -27.64 0.95
N ILE A 469 -12.98 -28.38 1.16
CA ILE A 469 -11.66 -28.05 0.63
C ILE A 469 -11.43 -28.83 -0.67
N VAL A 470 -11.44 -28.12 -1.79
CA VAL A 470 -11.27 -28.69 -3.13
C VAL A 470 -9.83 -28.51 -3.56
N LEU A 471 -9.07 -29.60 -3.59
CA LEU A 471 -7.65 -29.59 -3.91
C LEU A 471 -7.42 -29.55 -5.43
N THR A 472 -6.44 -28.77 -5.85
CA THR A 472 -5.94 -28.73 -7.24
C THR A 472 -4.65 -29.52 -7.37
N ASP A 473 -4.29 -29.89 -8.60
CA ASP A 473 -2.93 -30.37 -8.89
C ASP A 473 -1.94 -29.22 -8.69
N GLN A 474 -0.90 -29.46 -7.88
CA GLN A 474 0.15 -28.48 -7.65
C GLN A 474 1.38 -28.76 -8.49
N ILE A 475 2.12 -27.71 -8.83
CA ILE A 475 3.44 -27.85 -9.44
C ILE A 475 4.36 -28.50 -8.43
N PRO A 476 5.06 -29.62 -8.77
CA PRO A 476 6.01 -30.25 -7.88
C PRO A 476 7.06 -29.29 -7.35
N GLU A 477 7.42 -29.42 -6.07
CA GLU A 477 8.33 -28.48 -5.37
C GLU A 477 9.68 -28.32 -6.09
N GLU A 478 10.18 -29.37 -6.69
CA GLU A 478 11.42 -29.40 -7.48
C GLU A 478 11.42 -28.46 -8.69
N PHE A 479 10.24 -28.14 -9.23
CA PHE A 479 10.07 -27.21 -10.35
C PHE A 479 9.67 -25.79 -9.90
N ARG A 480 9.48 -25.56 -8.60
CA ARG A 480 9.12 -24.24 -8.08
C ARG A 480 10.39 -23.42 -7.87
N LYS A 481 10.37 -22.19 -8.38
CA LYS A 481 11.23 -21.13 -7.87
C LYS A 481 10.82 -20.89 -6.42
N ARG A 482 11.75 -20.78 -5.49
CA ARG A 482 11.54 -20.61 -4.04
C ARG A 482 10.49 -19.53 -3.71
N THR A 483 9.22 -19.85 -3.88
CA THR A 483 8.07 -18.99 -3.56
C THR A 483 7.02 -19.79 -2.80
N LEU A 484 6.50 -19.21 -1.74
CA LEU A 484 5.42 -19.78 -0.95
C LEU A 484 4.03 -19.43 -1.54
N GLY A 485 3.95 -18.34 -2.32
CA GLY A 485 2.74 -17.93 -3.02
C GLY A 485 2.44 -18.78 -4.26
N ALA A 486 1.29 -18.54 -4.90
CA ALA A 486 0.89 -19.25 -6.11
C ALA A 486 1.67 -18.77 -7.35
N THR A 487 1.94 -19.70 -8.26
CA THR A 487 2.41 -19.41 -9.63
C THR A 487 1.23 -18.99 -10.51
N LYS A 488 1.51 -18.52 -11.73
CA LYS A 488 0.47 -18.16 -12.70
C LYS A 488 -0.44 -19.34 -13.04
N GLU A 489 0.16 -20.51 -13.22
CA GLU A 489 -0.53 -21.76 -13.55
C GLU A 489 -1.41 -22.23 -12.39
N GLU A 490 -0.93 -22.11 -11.13
CA GLU A 490 -1.70 -22.44 -9.94
C GLU A 490 -2.88 -21.48 -9.72
N VAL A 491 -2.72 -20.18 -10.01
CA VAL A 491 -3.86 -19.23 -9.99
C VAL A 491 -4.90 -19.62 -11.05
N TYR A 492 -4.46 -19.98 -12.26
CA TYR A 492 -5.36 -20.43 -13.33
C TYR A 492 -6.14 -21.69 -12.92
N GLU A 493 -5.45 -22.74 -12.47
CA GLU A 493 -6.10 -23.99 -12.04
C GLU A 493 -6.99 -23.79 -10.79
N GLY A 494 -6.58 -22.91 -9.87
CA GLY A 494 -7.40 -22.53 -8.71
C GLY A 494 -8.73 -21.89 -9.11
N ILE A 495 -8.70 -20.92 -10.02
CA ILE A 495 -9.92 -20.27 -10.54
C ILE A 495 -10.78 -21.26 -11.31
N LYS A 496 -10.18 -22.08 -12.16
CA LYS A 496 -10.87 -23.14 -12.93
C LYS A 496 -11.57 -24.13 -12.00
N THR A 497 -10.91 -24.55 -10.92
CA THR A 497 -11.49 -25.43 -9.90
C THR A 497 -12.65 -24.73 -9.19
N GLY A 498 -12.48 -23.45 -8.82
CA GLY A 498 -13.54 -22.64 -8.23
C GLY A 498 -14.77 -22.50 -9.14
N LEU A 499 -14.57 -22.35 -10.45
CA LEU A 499 -15.66 -22.28 -11.43
C LEU A 499 -16.49 -23.59 -11.50
N ASN A 500 -15.92 -24.72 -11.13
CA ASN A 500 -16.62 -26.01 -11.13
C ASN A 500 -17.40 -26.27 -9.83
N THR A 501 -17.31 -25.41 -8.82
CA THR A 501 -18.07 -25.54 -7.57
C THR A 501 -19.52 -25.07 -7.73
N ASP A 502 -20.41 -25.56 -6.86
CA ASP A 502 -21.85 -25.22 -6.89
C ASP A 502 -22.15 -23.93 -6.13
N VAL A 503 -21.56 -22.80 -6.60
CA VAL A 503 -21.84 -21.43 -6.13
C VAL A 503 -21.71 -20.44 -7.29
N ASN A 504 -22.32 -19.27 -7.14
CA ASN A 504 -22.33 -18.23 -8.18
C ASN A 504 -21.22 -17.17 -8.02
N THR A 505 -20.45 -17.24 -6.96
CA THR A 505 -19.38 -16.25 -6.70
C THR A 505 -18.07 -16.95 -6.39
N ILE A 506 -17.01 -16.59 -7.11
CA ILE A 506 -15.65 -17.06 -6.91
C ILE A 506 -14.77 -15.86 -6.59
N VAL A 507 -14.03 -15.95 -5.51
CA VAL A 507 -13.11 -14.88 -5.08
C VAL A 507 -11.71 -15.44 -4.95
N ALA A 508 -10.76 -14.91 -5.72
CA ALA A 508 -9.34 -15.21 -5.55
C ALA A 508 -8.69 -14.15 -4.66
N ILE A 509 -8.06 -14.58 -3.57
CA ILE A 509 -7.41 -13.70 -2.57
C ILE A 509 -5.89 -13.90 -2.54
N GLY A 510 -5.17 -12.81 -2.23
CA GLY A 510 -3.72 -12.80 -2.06
C GLY A 510 -2.97 -12.09 -3.20
N GLU A 511 -1.67 -11.94 -3.04
CA GLU A 511 -0.79 -11.19 -3.92
C GLU A 511 -0.75 -11.80 -5.33
N ALA A 512 -0.70 -13.13 -5.42
CA ALA A 512 -0.63 -13.83 -6.69
C ALA A 512 -1.94 -13.71 -7.48
N ALA A 513 -3.11 -13.67 -6.82
CA ALA A 513 -4.38 -13.41 -7.47
C ALA A 513 -4.37 -12.08 -8.21
N ILE A 514 -3.80 -11.04 -7.61
CA ILE A 514 -3.71 -9.71 -8.23
C ILE A 514 -2.64 -9.68 -9.32
N LYS A 515 -1.46 -10.25 -9.04
CA LYS A 515 -0.34 -10.29 -9.99
C LYS A 515 -0.72 -10.99 -11.30
N PHE A 516 -1.49 -12.05 -11.20
CA PHE A 516 -1.86 -12.90 -12.33
C PHE A 516 -3.35 -12.80 -12.73
N LYS A 517 -4.08 -11.78 -12.27
CA LYS A 517 -5.51 -11.62 -12.54
C LYS A 517 -5.90 -11.65 -14.02
N SER A 518 -4.94 -11.39 -14.92
CA SER A 518 -5.17 -11.48 -16.37
C SER A 518 -5.57 -12.89 -16.85
N VAL A 519 -5.23 -13.95 -16.10
CA VAL A 519 -5.64 -15.33 -16.42
C VAL A 519 -7.17 -15.51 -16.45
N ILE A 520 -7.90 -14.62 -15.75
CA ILE A 520 -9.37 -14.63 -15.72
C ILE A 520 -9.94 -14.37 -17.12
N ASN A 521 -9.22 -13.63 -17.97
CA ASN A 521 -9.66 -13.35 -19.34
C ASN A 521 -9.70 -14.61 -20.20
N ASP A 522 -8.94 -15.64 -19.86
CA ASP A 522 -8.90 -16.91 -20.59
C ASP A 522 -10.20 -17.72 -20.40
N PHE A 523 -11.00 -17.42 -19.36
CA PHE A 523 -12.30 -18.02 -19.08
C PHE A 523 -13.48 -17.23 -19.66
N LYS A 524 -13.27 -15.95 -20.03
CA LYS A 524 -14.29 -15.10 -20.64
C LYS A 524 -14.31 -15.38 -22.16
N ARG A 525 -15.23 -16.19 -22.61
CA ARG A 525 -15.45 -16.48 -24.04
C ARG A 525 -16.70 -15.76 -24.55
#